data_d6df54f91d84bf85d33af6f568f613f2
#
_entry.id   d6df54f91d84bf85d33af6f568f613f2
#
_cell.length_a   1.000
_cell.length_b   1.000
_cell.length_c   1.000
_cell.angle_alpha   90.00
_cell.angle_beta   90.00
_cell.angle_gamma   90.00
#
_symmetry.space_group_name_H-M   'P 1'
#
loop_
_entity.id
_entity.type
_entity.pdbx_description
1 polymer ?
#
loop_
_entity_poly.entity_id
_entity_poly.type
_entity_poly.pdbx_seq_one_letter_code
_entity_poly.pdbx_strand_id
1 'polypeptide(L)'
;MYLTHMYEGMLAETVTLAGYQGDRINAYFARPLGAGPFPGVVLIHHLPGWDEWYREATRKFAAHGFAAISPNLYYREGDGTPEDVAARARAHGGAPDDQVMGDVNGALQMLLSLPYVNGKAAVFGTCSGGRHAYLAACRLRGFAAVVDCWGGRVVMSDAELTPSQPVSPLAYTADLGC
;
A
#
# COMPACT_ATOMS: atom_id res chain seq x y z
N MET A 1 18.07 21.24 -6.32
CA MET A 1 17.11 21.16 -5.19
C MET A 1 15.76 20.79 -5.78
N TYR A 2 15.21 19.62 -5.44
CA TYR A 2 13.89 19.23 -5.90
C TYR A 2 12.84 19.99 -5.10
N LEU A 3 12.04 20.82 -5.77
CA LEU A 3 10.92 21.53 -5.16
C LEU A 3 9.72 20.55 -5.10
N THR A 4 9.75 19.66 -4.11
CA THR A 4 8.75 18.59 -3.96
C THR A 4 7.33 19.07 -3.66
N HIS A 5 7.13 20.35 -3.46
CA HIS A 5 5.83 20.97 -3.27
C HIS A 5 5.18 21.50 -4.57
N MET A 6 5.87 21.40 -5.69
CA MET A 6 5.33 21.79 -7.00
C MET A 6 4.82 20.54 -7.74
N TYR A 7 3.52 20.38 -7.76
CA TYR A 7 2.85 19.23 -8.39
C TYR A 7 2.10 19.65 -9.67
N GLU A 8 2.69 20.55 -10.44
CA GLU A 8 2.12 20.98 -11.72
C GLU A 8 2.03 19.79 -12.69
N GLY A 9 0.91 19.69 -13.39
CA GLY A 9 0.69 18.60 -14.35
C GLY A 9 0.36 17.25 -13.73
N MET A 10 -0.25 17.24 -12.54
CA MET A 10 -0.66 16.03 -11.81
C MET A 10 -2.19 16.01 -11.61
N LEU A 11 -2.77 14.81 -11.61
CA LEU A 11 -4.09 14.53 -11.05
C LEU A 11 -3.90 13.79 -9.72
N ALA A 12 -4.64 14.18 -8.69
CA ALA A 12 -4.66 13.49 -7.40
C ALA A 12 -6.08 13.49 -6.81
N GLU A 13 -6.58 12.33 -6.41
CA GLU A 13 -7.95 12.17 -5.93
C GLU A 13 -8.10 10.97 -5.00
N THR A 14 -9.18 10.94 -4.21
CA THR A 14 -9.61 9.72 -3.51
C THR A 14 -10.51 8.92 -4.44
N VAL A 15 -10.16 7.66 -4.63
CA VAL A 15 -10.90 6.69 -5.45
C VAL A 15 -11.42 5.56 -4.57
N THR A 16 -12.36 4.78 -5.10
CA THR A 16 -12.83 3.55 -4.46
C THR A 16 -12.38 2.35 -5.27
N LEU A 17 -11.87 1.32 -4.59
CA LEU A 17 -11.48 0.06 -5.22
C LEU A 17 -12.11 -1.13 -4.50
N ALA A 18 -12.10 -2.30 -5.16
CA ALA A 18 -12.47 -3.56 -4.54
C ALA A 18 -11.27 -4.14 -3.80
N GLY A 19 -11.35 -4.22 -2.48
CA GLY A 19 -10.34 -4.82 -1.61
C GLY A 19 -10.62 -6.27 -1.26
N TYR A 20 -10.21 -6.66 -0.06
CA TYR A 20 -10.41 -8.01 0.48
C TYR A 20 -11.89 -8.43 0.44
N GLN A 21 -12.15 -9.63 -0.06
CA GLN A 21 -13.50 -10.21 -0.22
C GLN A 21 -14.49 -9.35 -1.03
N GLY A 22 -13.98 -8.41 -1.83
CA GLY A 22 -14.80 -7.51 -2.64
C GLY A 22 -15.31 -6.27 -1.91
N ASP A 23 -14.88 -6.03 -0.70
CA ASP A 23 -15.22 -4.80 0.05
C ASP A 23 -14.79 -3.56 -0.74
N ARG A 24 -15.64 -2.55 -0.75
CA ARG A 24 -15.32 -1.26 -1.35
C ARG A 24 -14.57 -0.42 -0.35
N ILE A 25 -13.28 -0.23 -0.59
CA ILE A 25 -12.41 0.59 0.26
C ILE A 25 -11.94 1.85 -0.48
N ASN A 26 -11.61 2.90 0.27
CA ASN A 26 -11.02 4.11 -0.29
C ASN A 26 -9.51 3.92 -0.52
N ALA A 27 -8.99 4.59 -1.55
CA ALA A 27 -7.58 4.74 -1.79
C ALA A 27 -7.26 6.15 -2.28
N TYR A 28 -6.10 6.68 -1.95
CA TYR A 28 -5.61 7.92 -2.54
C TYR A 28 -4.79 7.58 -3.79
N PHE A 29 -5.16 8.17 -4.91
CA PHE A 29 -4.53 7.94 -6.20
C PHE A 29 -3.94 9.24 -6.74
N ALA A 30 -2.74 9.17 -7.31
CA ALA A 30 -2.13 10.29 -8.01
C ALA A 30 -1.35 9.80 -9.23
N ARG A 31 -1.33 10.59 -10.30
CA ARG A 31 -0.56 10.33 -11.52
C ARG A 31 -0.13 11.60 -12.22
N PRO A 32 0.92 11.58 -13.04
CA PRO A 32 1.21 12.69 -13.94
C PRO A 32 0.04 12.90 -14.93
N LEU A 33 -0.13 14.10 -15.44
CA LEU A 33 -0.96 14.33 -16.62
C LEU A 33 -0.24 13.78 -17.88
N GLY A 34 -1.03 13.50 -18.92
CA GLY A 34 -0.53 12.99 -20.19
C GLY A 34 -0.91 11.52 -20.43
N ALA A 35 -0.51 11.02 -21.60
CA ALA A 35 -0.94 9.72 -22.09
C ALA A 35 -0.23 8.54 -21.41
N GLY A 36 0.91 8.78 -20.75
CA GLY A 36 1.77 7.70 -20.25
C GLY A 36 2.57 7.04 -21.39
N PRO A 37 2.93 5.74 -21.27
CA PRO A 37 2.60 4.87 -20.16
C PRO A 37 3.49 5.10 -18.91
N PHE A 38 2.89 5.11 -17.73
CA PHE A 38 3.58 5.30 -16.45
C PHE A 38 3.78 3.96 -15.72
N PRO A 39 4.90 3.74 -15.01
CA PRO A 39 5.00 2.63 -14.06
C PRO A 39 4.06 2.86 -12.88
N GLY A 40 3.49 1.77 -12.35
CA GLY A 40 2.63 1.80 -11.18
C GLY A 40 3.41 1.69 -9.87
N VAL A 41 2.87 2.22 -8.78
CA VAL A 41 3.34 1.93 -7.42
C VAL A 41 2.18 1.89 -6.42
N VAL A 42 2.12 0.83 -5.62
CA VAL A 42 1.20 0.71 -4.48
C VAL A 42 1.95 1.08 -3.22
N LEU A 43 1.43 2.05 -2.45
CA LEU A 43 2.00 2.49 -1.18
C LEU A 43 1.20 1.91 -0.02
N ILE A 44 1.86 1.13 0.83
CA ILE A 44 1.26 0.50 2.02
C ILE A 44 1.58 1.34 3.24
N HIS A 45 0.54 1.90 3.87
CA HIS A 45 0.71 2.84 4.97
C HIS A 45 1.23 2.18 6.26
N HIS A 46 1.85 3.01 7.09
CA HIS A 46 2.40 2.64 8.38
C HIS A 46 1.33 2.51 9.49
N LEU A 47 1.77 2.14 10.69
CA LEU A 47 0.86 1.93 11.84
C LEU A 47 0.04 3.17 12.23
N PRO A 48 0.54 4.43 12.14
CA PRO A 48 -0.27 5.63 12.35
C PRO A 48 -1.47 5.77 11.41
N GLY A 49 -1.53 4.99 10.34
CA GLY A 49 -2.69 4.88 9.48
C GLY A 49 -2.56 5.59 8.13
N TRP A 50 -3.68 5.80 7.48
CA TRP A 50 -3.80 6.42 6.17
C TRP A 50 -3.86 7.95 6.30
N ASP A 51 -2.72 8.53 6.67
CA ASP A 51 -2.54 9.93 7.02
C ASP A 51 -2.08 10.80 5.85
N GLU A 52 -1.86 12.09 6.12
CA GLU A 52 -1.39 13.04 5.11
C GLU A 52 0.01 12.71 4.60
N TRP A 53 0.86 12.03 5.40
CA TRP A 53 2.17 11.63 4.95
C TRP A 53 2.08 10.68 3.74
N TYR A 54 1.16 9.70 3.80
CA TYR A 54 0.97 8.76 2.69
C TYR A 54 0.30 9.40 1.48
N ARG A 55 -0.60 10.37 1.67
CA ARG A 55 -1.16 11.17 0.56
C ARG A 55 -0.09 11.99 -0.12
N GLU A 56 0.78 12.65 0.69
CA GLU A 56 1.91 13.41 0.17
C GLU A 56 2.93 12.51 -0.54
N ALA A 57 3.28 11.36 0.03
CA ALA A 57 4.16 10.38 -0.61
C ALA A 57 3.59 9.93 -1.96
N THR A 58 2.27 9.66 -2.04
CA THR A 58 1.60 9.29 -3.29
C THR A 58 1.74 10.39 -4.35
N ARG A 59 1.55 11.67 -3.97
CA ARG A 59 1.78 12.80 -4.86
C ARG A 59 3.25 12.93 -5.28
N LYS A 60 4.20 12.67 -4.38
CA LYS A 60 5.64 12.68 -4.70
C LYS A 60 6.01 11.60 -5.71
N PHE A 61 5.50 10.38 -5.57
CA PHE A 61 5.68 9.35 -6.58
C PHE A 61 5.11 9.78 -7.94
N ALA A 62 3.93 10.40 -7.96
CA ALA A 62 3.36 10.93 -9.20
C ALA A 62 4.21 12.05 -9.80
N ALA A 63 4.75 12.98 -9.00
CA ALA A 63 5.67 14.02 -9.46
C ALA A 63 6.96 13.43 -10.08
N HIS A 64 7.33 12.20 -9.69
CA HIS A 64 8.46 11.46 -10.26
C HIS A 64 8.07 10.50 -11.38
N GLY A 65 6.87 10.61 -11.94
CA GLY A 65 6.48 9.89 -13.15
C GLY A 65 5.76 8.56 -12.91
N PHE A 66 5.28 8.28 -11.71
CA PHE A 66 4.55 7.04 -11.39
C PHE A 66 3.03 7.28 -11.35
N ALA A 67 2.26 6.27 -11.74
CA ALA A 67 0.87 6.15 -11.32
C ALA A 67 0.85 5.50 -9.93
N ALA A 68 0.53 6.27 -8.90
CA ALA A 68 0.69 5.89 -7.50
C ALA A 68 -0.65 5.74 -6.81
N ILE A 69 -0.81 4.70 -5.97
CA ILE A 69 -2.03 4.46 -5.20
C ILE A 69 -1.71 4.01 -3.78
N SER A 70 -2.40 4.59 -2.80
CA SER A 70 -2.31 4.22 -1.38
C SER A 70 -3.69 3.77 -0.89
N PRO A 71 -3.96 2.46 -0.72
CA PRO A 71 -5.22 1.97 -0.17
C PRO A 71 -5.34 2.30 1.32
N ASN A 72 -6.56 2.62 1.77
CA ASN A 72 -6.89 2.77 3.18
C ASN A 72 -7.13 1.39 3.82
N LEU A 73 -6.10 0.79 4.39
CA LEU A 73 -6.16 -0.55 5.00
C LEU A 73 -7.00 -0.58 6.29
N TYR A 74 -7.26 0.60 6.87
CA TYR A 74 -8.08 0.74 8.08
C TYR A 74 -9.50 1.22 7.78
N TYR A 75 -9.94 1.17 6.52
CA TYR A 75 -11.27 1.61 6.10
C TYR A 75 -12.40 1.00 6.93
N ARG A 76 -12.24 -0.26 7.35
CA ARG A 76 -13.24 -1.01 8.13
C ARG A 76 -13.36 -0.58 9.59
N GLU A 77 -12.43 0.25 10.05
CA GLU A 77 -12.46 0.84 11.41
C GLU A 77 -13.41 2.06 11.50
N GLY A 78 -14.03 2.44 10.38
CA GLY A 78 -14.98 3.55 10.31
C GLY A 78 -14.32 4.92 10.20
N ASP A 79 -15.15 5.96 10.31
CA ASP A 79 -14.75 7.35 10.14
C ASP A 79 -14.02 7.92 11.38
N GLY A 80 -13.20 8.93 11.15
CA GLY A 80 -12.48 9.65 12.20
C GLY A 80 -11.18 10.27 11.69
N THR A 81 -10.43 10.89 12.59
CA THR A 81 -9.06 11.31 12.28
C THR A 81 -8.18 10.08 12.03
N PRO A 82 -7.09 10.20 11.26
CA PRO A 82 -6.16 9.07 11.07
C PRO A 82 -5.69 8.46 12.40
N GLU A 83 -5.45 9.28 13.42
CA GLU A 83 -5.03 8.86 14.75
C GLU A 83 -6.11 8.03 15.47
N ASP A 84 -7.37 8.46 15.41
CA ASP A 84 -8.50 7.75 16.04
C ASP A 84 -8.74 6.40 15.35
N VAL A 85 -8.73 6.38 14.02
CA VAL A 85 -8.90 5.17 13.21
C VAL A 85 -7.76 4.19 13.49
N ALA A 86 -6.51 4.67 13.50
CA ALA A 86 -5.35 3.86 13.84
C ALA A 86 -5.38 3.34 15.29
N ALA A 87 -5.92 4.12 16.23
CA ALA A 87 -6.09 3.67 17.61
C ALA A 87 -7.09 2.51 17.71
N ARG A 88 -8.22 2.59 16.98
CA ARG A 88 -9.19 1.47 16.90
C ARG A 88 -8.58 0.23 16.25
N ALA A 89 -7.88 0.39 15.12
CA ALA A 89 -7.20 -0.72 14.47
C ALA A 89 -6.23 -1.44 15.42
N ARG A 90 -5.43 -0.68 16.19
CA ARG A 90 -4.53 -1.26 17.20
C ARG A 90 -5.29 -1.98 18.32
N ALA A 91 -6.40 -1.41 18.79
CA ALA A 91 -7.23 -2.03 19.83
C ALA A 91 -7.82 -3.37 19.39
N HIS A 92 -8.09 -3.54 18.08
CA HIS A 92 -8.55 -4.79 17.47
C HIS A 92 -7.40 -5.74 17.07
N GLY A 93 -6.15 -5.44 17.44
CA GLY A 93 -4.99 -6.29 17.13
C GLY A 93 -4.36 -6.06 15.74
N GLY A 94 -4.68 -4.96 15.09
CA GLY A 94 -4.21 -4.59 13.75
C GLY A 94 -5.03 -5.23 12.63
N ALA A 95 -4.84 -4.73 11.40
CA ALA A 95 -5.46 -5.33 10.22
C ALA A 95 -4.85 -6.71 9.96
N PRO A 96 -5.68 -7.76 9.76
CA PRO A 96 -5.21 -9.11 9.45
C PRO A 96 -4.38 -9.15 8.15
N ASP A 97 -3.33 -9.95 8.13
CA ASP A 97 -2.44 -10.10 6.96
C ASP A 97 -3.22 -10.44 5.68
N ASP A 98 -4.19 -11.34 5.74
CA ASP A 98 -5.00 -11.73 4.57
C ASP A 98 -5.86 -10.58 4.06
N GLN A 99 -6.42 -9.77 4.98
CA GLN A 99 -7.17 -8.56 4.61
C GLN A 99 -6.26 -7.55 3.93
N VAL A 100 -5.08 -7.29 4.50
CA VAL A 100 -4.10 -6.36 3.91
C VAL A 100 -3.67 -6.86 2.52
N MET A 101 -3.37 -8.15 2.37
CA MET A 101 -3.00 -8.71 1.06
C MET A 101 -4.13 -8.57 0.04
N GLY A 102 -5.37 -8.77 0.42
CA GLY A 102 -6.53 -8.57 -0.46
C GLY A 102 -6.69 -7.12 -0.90
N ASP A 103 -6.55 -6.17 0.03
CA ASP A 103 -6.64 -4.73 -0.25
C ASP A 103 -5.49 -4.26 -1.16
N VAL A 104 -4.27 -4.71 -0.88
CA VAL A 104 -3.08 -4.42 -1.71
C VAL A 104 -3.22 -5.01 -3.12
N ASN A 105 -3.73 -6.24 -3.22
CA ASN A 105 -4.00 -6.84 -4.53
C ASN A 105 -5.07 -6.06 -5.29
N GLY A 106 -6.14 -5.61 -4.64
CA GLY A 106 -7.15 -4.75 -5.25
C GLY A 106 -6.55 -3.47 -5.83
N ALA A 107 -5.67 -2.81 -5.08
CA ALA A 107 -4.95 -1.63 -5.54
C ALA A 107 -4.02 -1.94 -6.74
N LEU A 108 -3.30 -3.06 -6.71
CA LEU A 108 -2.47 -3.53 -7.82
C LEU A 108 -3.30 -3.77 -9.07
N GLN A 109 -4.41 -4.52 -8.97
CA GLN A 109 -5.27 -4.83 -10.11
C GLN A 109 -5.89 -3.55 -10.70
N MET A 110 -6.30 -2.61 -9.85
CA MET A 110 -6.77 -1.30 -10.31
C MET A 110 -5.69 -0.59 -11.13
N LEU A 111 -4.45 -0.48 -10.62
CA LEU A 111 -3.35 0.16 -11.37
C LEU A 111 -3.11 -0.51 -12.72
N LEU A 112 -3.01 -1.84 -12.74
CA LEU A 112 -2.71 -2.61 -13.96
C LEU A 112 -3.85 -2.54 -14.99
N SER A 113 -5.07 -2.24 -14.59
CA SER A 113 -6.22 -2.07 -15.49
C SER A 113 -6.25 -0.71 -16.20
N LEU A 114 -5.48 0.27 -15.73
CA LEU A 114 -5.51 1.64 -16.26
C LEU A 114 -4.75 1.71 -17.61
N PRO A 115 -5.35 2.31 -18.65
CA PRO A 115 -4.80 2.29 -20.02
C PRO A 115 -3.49 3.08 -20.16
N TYR A 116 -3.16 3.93 -19.19
CA TYR A 116 -1.93 4.74 -19.14
C TYR A 116 -0.87 4.16 -18.19
N VAL A 117 -1.07 2.95 -17.67
CA VAL A 117 -0.05 2.22 -16.90
C VAL A 117 0.65 1.21 -17.80
N ASN A 118 1.98 1.11 -17.68
CA ASN A 118 2.83 0.31 -18.57
C ASN A 118 2.84 -1.20 -18.27
N GLY A 119 1.93 -1.68 -17.42
CA GLY A 119 1.84 -3.08 -16.99
C GLY A 119 2.87 -3.48 -15.94
N LYS A 120 3.70 -2.57 -15.43
CA LYS A 120 4.65 -2.81 -14.34
C LYS A 120 4.24 -2.03 -13.09
N ALA A 121 4.24 -2.68 -11.95
CA ALA A 121 3.96 -2.05 -10.68
C ALA A 121 5.01 -2.44 -9.62
N ALA A 122 5.33 -1.51 -8.75
CA ALA A 122 6.12 -1.75 -7.54
C ALA A 122 5.22 -1.67 -6.30
N VAL A 123 5.68 -2.23 -5.19
CA VAL A 123 5.10 -2.00 -3.87
C VAL A 123 6.12 -1.31 -2.97
N PHE A 124 5.66 -0.30 -2.24
CA PHE A 124 6.46 0.48 -1.30
C PHE A 124 5.76 0.53 0.05
N GLY A 125 6.49 0.36 1.13
CA GLY A 125 5.94 0.52 2.47
C GLY A 125 7.00 0.91 3.49
N THR A 126 6.57 1.56 4.57
CA THR A 126 7.44 1.93 5.70
C THR A 126 6.92 1.34 7.00
N CYS A 127 7.78 0.99 7.94
CA CYS A 127 7.41 0.44 9.25
C CYS A 127 6.50 -0.81 9.08
N SER A 128 5.28 -0.82 9.64
CA SER A 128 4.32 -1.91 9.42
C SER A 128 3.96 -2.08 7.94
N GLY A 129 3.89 -0.99 7.17
CA GLY A 129 3.72 -1.04 5.72
C GLY A 129 4.90 -1.67 4.99
N GLY A 130 6.13 -1.51 5.50
CA GLY A 130 7.32 -2.20 4.99
C GLY A 130 7.20 -3.71 5.16
N ARG A 131 6.80 -4.19 6.36
CA ARG A 131 6.48 -5.59 6.60
C ARG A 131 5.46 -6.13 5.59
N HIS A 132 4.38 -5.38 5.36
CA HIS A 132 3.34 -5.79 4.42
C HIS A 132 3.81 -5.71 2.95
N ALA A 133 4.72 -4.79 2.61
CA ALA A 133 5.33 -4.75 1.28
C ALA A 133 6.16 -6.00 1.01
N TYR A 134 6.97 -6.44 1.99
CA TYR A 134 7.69 -7.71 1.92
C TYR A 134 6.73 -8.89 1.75
N LEU A 135 5.69 -8.96 2.60
CA LEU A 135 4.69 -10.02 2.53
C LEU A 135 3.96 -10.03 1.17
N ALA A 136 3.62 -8.86 0.63
CA ALA A 136 2.99 -8.73 -0.67
C ALA A 136 3.88 -9.23 -1.81
N ALA A 137 5.18 -8.95 -1.77
CA ALA A 137 6.14 -9.45 -2.75
C ALA A 137 6.25 -10.99 -2.75
N CYS A 138 6.04 -11.62 -1.59
CA CYS A 138 6.05 -13.08 -1.48
C CYS A 138 4.71 -13.71 -1.88
N ARG A 139 3.58 -13.10 -1.47
CA ARG A 139 2.25 -13.74 -1.59
C ARG A 139 1.43 -13.32 -2.81
N LEU A 140 1.74 -12.16 -3.40
CA LEU A 140 1.02 -11.63 -4.55
C LEU A 140 1.89 -11.74 -5.81
N ARG A 141 1.23 -11.86 -6.96
CA ARG A 141 1.89 -11.86 -8.27
C ARG A 141 1.62 -10.55 -9.00
N GLY A 142 2.59 -10.08 -9.78
CA GLY A 142 2.44 -8.87 -10.61
C GLY A 142 3.22 -7.66 -10.13
N PHE A 143 3.89 -7.72 -8.98
CA PHE A 143 4.88 -6.73 -8.61
C PHE A 143 6.22 -7.01 -9.32
N ALA A 144 6.81 -5.96 -9.90
CA ALA A 144 8.11 -5.99 -10.54
C ALA A 144 9.25 -5.56 -9.60
N ALA A 145 8.92 -4.93 -8.48
CA ALA A 145 9.87 -4.50 -7.46
C ALA A 145 9.17 -4.32 -6.10
N VAL A 146 9.93 -4.49 -5.03
CA VAL A 146 9.49 -4.20 -3.66
C VAL A 146 10.48 -3.28 -2.96
N VAL A 147 9.95 -2.34 -2.18
CA VAL A 147 10.74 -1.48 -1.29
C VAL A 147 10.16 -1.60 0.11
N ASP A 148 10.87 -2.31 0.95
CA ASP A 148 10.62 -2.37 2.39
C ASP A 148 11.54 -1.37 3.11
N CYS A 149 10.95 -0.30 3.63
CA CYS A 149 11.68 0.67 4.43
C CYS A 149 11.46 0.37 5.92
N TRP A 150 12.48 -0.20 6.58
CA TRP A 150 12.49 -0.57 8.01
C TRP A 150 11.23 -1.33 8.47
N GLY A 151 10.81 -2.32 7.71
CA GLY A 151 9.68 -3.19 8.06
C GLY A 151 9.96 -3.97 9.34
N GLY A 152 9.24 -3.62 10.41
CA GLY A 152 9.30 -4.40 11.65
C GLY A 152 8.54 -5.71 11.53
N ARG A 153 8.94 -6.76 12.28
CA ARG A 153 8.25 -8.05 12.35
C ARG A 153 8.23 -8.83 11.01
N VAL A 154 9.24 -8.62 10.15
CA VAL A 154 9.48 -9.50 8.98
C VAL A 154 9.97 -10.86 9.47
N VAL A 155 10.81 -10.86 10.51
CA VAL A 155 11.22 -12.05 11.25
C VAL A 155 10.49 -12.06 12.59
N MET A 156 9.72 -13.09 12.85
CA MET A 156 8.92 -13.26 14.08
C MET A 156 9.18 -14.63 14.68
N SER A 157 9.36 -14.68 16.00
CA SER A 157 9.31 -15.92 16.78
C SER A 157 7.85 -16.37 16.99
N ASP A 158 7.66 -17.64 17.35
CA ASP A 158 6.31 -18.18 17.62
C ASP A 158 5.55 -17.38 18.69
N ALA A 159 6.26 -16.83 19.68
CA ALA A 159 5.67 -16.02 20.75
C ALA A 159 5.17 -14.63 20.27
N GLU A 160 5.61 -14.18 19.12
CA GLU A 160 5.21 -12.90 18.53
C GLU A 160 4.05 -13.04 17.54
N LEU A 161 3.70 -14.26 17.16
CA LEU A 161 2.57 -14.51 16.26
C LEU A 161 1.26 -14.12 16.92
N THR A 162 0.32 -13.62 16.13
CA THR A 162 -1.01 -13.20 16.57
C THR A 162 -2.07 -13.71 15.61
N PRO A 163 -3.35 -13.74 15.99
CA PRO A 163 -4.42 -14.10 15.04
C PRO A 163 -4.45 -13.22 13.78
N SER A 164 -4.07 -11.93 13.90
CA SER A 164 -3.96 -11.02 12.75
C SER A 164 -2.68 -11.22 11.94
N GLN A 165 -1.63 -11.79 12.53
CA GLN A 165 -0.32 -12.04 11.94
C GLN A 165 0.13 -13.45 12.29
N PRO A 166 -0.49 -14.48 11.68
CA PRO A 166 -0.31 -15.87 12.12
C PRO A 166 0.98 -16.53 11.64
N VAL A 167 1.70 -15.91 10.70
CA VAL A 167 2.92 -16.45 10.12
C VAL A 167 3.96 -15.33 9.98
N SER A 168 5.22 -15.65 10.32
CA SER A 168 6.34 -14.74 10.05
C SER A 168 6.51 -14.56 8.53
N PRO A 169 6.55 -13.32 8.00
CA PRO A 169 6.77 -13.08 6.57
C PRO A 169 8.01 -13.78 6.01
N LEU A 170 9.04 -13.96 6.82
CA LEU A 170 10.25 -14.70 6.45
C LEU A 170 9.96 -16.11 5.93
N ALA A 171 8.91 -16.78 6.42
CA ALA A 171 8.52 -18.11 5.99
C ALA A 171 8.12 -18.19 4.51
N TYR A 172 7.73 -17.06 3.92
CA TYR A 172 7.33 -16.97 2.51
C TYR A 172 8.47 -16.53 1.58
N THR A 173 9.70 -16.36 2.07
CA THR A 173 10.82 -15.81 1.26
C THR A 173 11.10 -16.64 0.00
N ALA A 174 10.89 -17.97 0.03
CA ALA A 174 11.07 -18.84 -1.12
C ALA A 174 10.09 -18.51 -2.28
N ASP A 175 8.99 -17.83 -1.99
CA ASP A 175 7.95 -17.46 -2.94
C ASP A 175 8.13 -16.03 -3.48
N LEU A 176 9.22 -15.35 -3.13
CA LEU A 176 9.49 -13.99 -3.59
C LEU A 176 9.45 -13.94 -5.13
N GLY A 177 8.57 -13.10 -5.67
CA GLY A 177 8.22 -13.10 -7.10
C GLY A 177 8.67 -11.88 -7.89
N CYS A 178 9.57 -11.03 -7.33
CA CYS A 178 10.08 -9.81 -7.98
C CYS A 178 11.60 -9.67 -7.81
#